data_8154960a950794da6d98d3195b73a4da
#
_entry.id   8154960a950794da6d98d3195b73a4da
#
_cell.length_a   1.000
_cell.length_b   1.000
_cell.length_c   1.000
_cell.angle_alpha   90.00
_cell.angle_beta   90.00
_cell.angle_gamma   90.00
#
_symmetry.space_group_name_H-M   'P 1'
#
loop_
_entity.id
_entity.type
_entity.pdbx_description
1 polymer ?
#
loop_
_entity_poly.entity_id
_entity_poly.type
_entity_poly.pdbx_seq_one_letter_code
_entity_poly.pdbx_strand_id
1 'polypeptide(L)'
;TAAEQGAVFFENVANENITSTRQLIIHEVMGRHCGWLTAQTARDYRARLAHRQFLPELLVSKDRWDVDAIFVPEQSMDLDAEVERLKKVMDEKDGVNIFLSEGAGQDAIVKEMEASGQEVPRDAFGHVRLDEINPGQWFAKQFSKKLKAEKTLVQKSGYFARSAKANDRDLELIKRSAFFGADQALERKSGLAGLDDDKNGELDLIDFKRIKGGKPFNTELDWYQSMLTEIGQTKG
;
A
#
# COMPACT_ATOMS: atom_id res chain seq x y z
N THR A 1 -11.93 0.01 7.48
CA THR A 1 -11.60 -1.39 7.91
C THR A 1 -10.31 -1.89 7.28
N ALA A 2 -10.22 -2.03 5.95
CA ALA A 2 -9.08 -2.72 5.32
C ALA A 2 -7.72 -2.09 5.66
N ALA A 3 -7.60 -0.76 5.61
CA ALA A 3 -6.37 -0.04 5.97
C ALA A 3 -6.00 -0.24 7.46
N GLU A 4 -6.99 -0.12 8.34
CA GLU A 4 -6.82 -0.35 9.78
C GLU A 4 -6.34 -1.79 10.08
N GLN A 5 -6.94 -2.78 9.43
CA GLN A 5 -6.54 -4.18 9.61
C GLN A 5 -5.15 -4.47 9.01
N GLY A 6 -4.82 -3.84 7.87
CA GLY A 6 -3.47 -3.88 7.33
C GLY A 6 -2.43 -3.27 8.28
N ALA A 7 -2.78 -2.19 8.96
CA ALA A 7 -1.92 -1.56 9.98
C ALA A 7 -1.73 -2.49 11.20
N VAL A 8 -2.79 -3.13 11.69
CA VAL A 8 -2.71 -4.14 12.77
C VAL A 8 -1.85 -5.32 12.36
N PHE A 9 -2.03 -5.81 11.14
CA PHE A 9 -1.21 -6.89 10.59
C PHE A 9 0.28 -6.52 10.60
N PHE A 10 0.61 -5.32 10.08
CA PHE A 10 2.00 -4.89 10.02
C PHE A 10 2.59 -4.60 11.40
N GLU A 11 1.81 -4.11 12.35
CA GLU A 11 2.25 -3.93 13.75
C GLU A 11 2.77 -5.23 14.36
N ASN A 12 2.12 -6.37 14.05
CA ASN A 12 2.58 -7.68 14.47
C ASN A 12 3.87 -8.10 13.72
N VAL A 13 3.92 -7.88 12.41
CA VAL A 13 5.09 -8.21 11.58
C VAL A 13 6.31 -7.37 11.97
N ALA A 14 6.12 -6.08 12.28
CA ALA A 14 7.20 -5.17 12.64
C ALA A 14 7.93 -5.58 13.94
N ASN A 15 7.34 -6.43 14.78
CA ASN A 15 8.02 -6.98 15.95
C ASN A 15 9.21 -7.89 15.57
N GLU A 16 9.23 -8.42 14.35
CA GLU A 16 10.39 -9.15 13.81
C GLU A 16 11.65 -8.28 13.70
N ASN A 17 11.53 -6.93 13.72
CA ASN A 17 12.68 -6.02 13.69
C ASN A 17 13.67 -6.21 14.84
N ILE A 18 13.30 -6.92 15.91
CA ILE A 18 14.20 -7.23 17.02
C ILE A 18 14.91 -8.57 16.87
N THR A 19 14.58 -9.38 15.87
CA THR A 19 15.08 -10.76 15.75
C THR A 19 16.38 -10.87 14.96
N SER A 20 16.76 -9.83 14.22
CA SER A 20 17.94 -9.80 13.36
C SER A 20 18.45 -8.37 13.20
N THR A 21 19.74 -8.24 12.93
CA THR A 21 20.30 -6.99 12.40
C THR A 21 19.96 -6.85 10.91
N ARG A 22 20.07 -5.65 10.37
CA ARG A 22 19.90 -5.32 8.94
C ARG A 22 18.69 -6.00 8.31
N GLN A 23 17.52 -5.75 8.91
CA GLN A 23 16.28 -6.41 8.50
C GLN A 23 15.52 -5.58 7.46
N LEU A 24 15.15 -6.23 6.34
CA LEU A 24 14.26 -5.66 5.34
C LEU A 24 12.88 -6.31 5.46
N ILE A 25 11.85 -5.50 5.72
CA ILE A 25 10.46 -5.96 5.73
C ILE A 25 9.70 -5.26 4.61
N ILE A 26 9.06 -6.04 3.74
CA ILE A 26 8.17 -5.55 2.69
C ILE A 26 6.76 -6.02 3.01
N HIS A 27 5.88 -5.07 3.28
CA HIS A 27 4.45 -5.30 3.46
C HIS A 27 3.72 -5.04 2.15
N GLU A 28 3.37 -6.11 1.44
CA GLU A 28 2.57 -6.02 0.22
C GLU A 28 1.09 -5.90 0.56
N VAL A 29 0.48 -4.81 0.10
CA VAL A 29 -0.92 -4.44 0.30
C VAL A 29 -1.65 -4.53 -1.04
N MET A 30 -2.91 -4.95 -1.03
CA MET A 30 -3.76 -4.95 -2.22
C MET A 30 -3.87 -3.56 -2.84
N GLY A 31 -3.88 -3.48 -4.17
CA GLY A 31 -4.00 -2.21 -4.90
C GLY A 31 -3.33 -2.28 -6.26
N ARG A 32 -3.94 -3.05 -7.21
CA ARG A 32 -3.40 -3.22 -8.56
C ARG A 32 -3.27 -1.89 -9.32
N HIS A 33 -4.32 -1.06 -9.25
CA HIS A 33 -4.43 0.20 -10.00
C HIS A 33 -4.73 1.40 -9.11
N CYS A 34 -4.69 1.22 -7.78
CA CYS A 34 -4.97 2.26 -6.81
C CYS A 34 -4.16 2.03 -5.53
N GLY A 35 -3.23 2.92 -5.27
CA GLY A 35 -2.33 2.88 -4.11
C GLY A 35 -2.93 3.41 -2.82
N TRP A 36 -4.17 3.90 -2.85
CA TRP A 36 -4.79 4.52 -1.67
C TRP A 36 -4.77 3.62 -0.44
N LEU A 37 -5.10 2.33 -0.61
CA LEU A 37 -5.13 1.39 0.52
C LEU A 37 -3.75 1.23 1.14
N THR A 38 -2.70 1.16 0.34
CA THR A 38 -1.30 1.06 0.80
C THR A 38 -0.89 2.31 1.58
N ALA A 39 -1.15 3.49 1.01
CA ALA A 39 -0.83 4.77 1.64
C ALA A 39 -1.61 4.97 2.95
N GLN A 40 -2.91 4.65 2.96
CA GLN A 40 -3.73 4.75 4.17
C GLN A 40 -3.31 3.72 5.24
N THR A 41 -2.93 2.50 4.83
CA THR A 41 -2.40 1.47 5.76
C THR A 41 -1.11 1.96 6.43
N ALA A 42 -0.21 2.56 5.68
CA ALA A 42 1.02 3.14 6.22
C ALA A 42 0.73 4.28 7.20
N ARG A 43 -0.22 5.17 6.84
CA ARG A 43 -0.68 6.26 7.72
C ARG A 43 -1.29 5.75 9.02
N ASP A 44 -2.20 4.77 8.94
CA ASP A 44 -2.86 4.18 10.10
C ASP A 44 -1.84 3.46 11.00
N TYR A 45 -0.86 2.77 10.39
CA TYR A 45 0.23 2.14 11.13
C TYR A 45 1.08 3.18 11.87
N ARG A 46 1.50 4.27 11.23
CA ARG A 46 2.28 5.34 11.88
C ARG A 46 1.50 6.01 13.00
N ALA A 47 0.18 6.19 12.83
CA ALA A 47 -0.68 6.71 13.90
C ALA A 47 -0.70 5.77 15.12
N ARG A 48 -0.77 4.44 14.90
CA ARG A 48 -0.67 3.44 15.98
C ARG A 48 0.71 3.45 16.63
N LEU A 49 1.76 3.50 15.82
CA LEU A 49 3.16 3.55 16.28
C LEU A 49 3.43 4.78 17.17
N ALA A 50 2.75 5.91 16.92
CA ALA A 50 2.88 7.11 17.73
C ALA A 50 2.43 6.92 19.20
N HIS A 51 1.54 5.98 19.46
CA HIS A 51 1.05 5.65 20.81
C HIS A 51 1.81 4.50 21.47
N ARG A 52 2.73 3.86 20.75
CA ARG A 52 3.56 2.78 21.30
C ARG A 52 4.69 3.34 22.15
N GLN A 53 4.91 2.71 23.30
CA GLN A 53 6.06 3.04 24.15
C GLN A 53 7.30 2.27 23.67
N PHE A 54 8.42 2.96 23.64
CA PHE A 54 9.74 2.44 23.32
C PHE A 54 10.69 2.68 24.48
N LEU A 55 11.77 1.91 24.52
CA LEU A 55 12.80 1.97 25.58
C LEU A 55 14.16 2.29 24.92
N PRO A 56 14.41 3.57 24.57
CA PRO A 56 15.65 3.96 23.90
C PRO A 56 16.91 3.58 24.70
N GLU A 57 16.80 3.55 26.03
CA GLU A 57 17.88 3.15 26.95
C GLU A 57 18.31 1.69 26.73
N LEU A 58 17.43 0.86 26.15
CA LEU A 58 17.72 -0.52 25.77
C LEU A 58 17.99 -0.67 24.27
N LEU A 59 18.30 0.42 23.57
CA LEU A 59 18.51 0.48 22.12
C LEU A 59 17.27 0.09 21.31
N VAL A 60 16.08 0.21 21.91
CA VAL A 60 14.80 -0.04 21.26
C VAL A 60 14.15 1.31 20.96
N SER A 61 14.46 1.88 19.80
CA SER A 61 13.95 3.17 19.36
C SER A 61 12.79 3.03 18.36
N LYS A 62 11.90 4.01 18.36
CA LYS A 62 10.75 4.06 17.46
C LYS A 62 11.16 4.00 15.98
N ASP A 63 12.28 4.60 15.63
CA ASP A 63 12.70 4.80 14.23
C ASP A 63 12.88 3.49 13.47
N ARG A 64 13.29 2.43 14.17
CA ARG A 64 13.45 1.11 13.57
C ARG A 64 12.11 0.45 13.18
N TRP A 65 11.01 0.88 13.78
CA TRP A 65 9.65 0.40 13.48
C TRP A 65 8.93 1.29 12.48
N ASP A 66 9.40 2.52 12.24
CA ASP A 66 8.70 3.45 11.36
C ASP A 66 8.76 2.99 9.87
N VAL A 67 7.89 3.56 9.08
CA VAL A 67 7.83 3.35 7.63
C VAL A 67 9.00 4.07 6.97
N ASP A 68 9.65 3.43 6.00
CA ASP A 68 10.79 4.00 5.28
C ASP A 68 10.52 4.26 3.81
N ALA A 69 9.59 3.52 3.23
CA ALA A 69 9.17 3.75 1.85
C ALA A 69 7.72 3.31 1.64
N ILE A 70 7.04 4.01 0.72
CA ILE A 70 5.69 3.69 0.26
C ILE A 70 5.73 3.71 -1.26
N PHE A 71 5.47 2.56 -1.89
CA PHE A 71 5.42 2.45 -3.35
C PHE A 71 4.00 2.16 -3.81
N VAL A 72 3.48 3.03 -4.67
CA VAL A 72 2.13 2.98 -5.23
C VAL A 72 2.16 2.94 -6.76
N PRO A 73 1.16 2.35 -7.43
CA PRO A 73 1.16 2.21 -8.89
C PRO A 73 1.07 3.55 -9.63
N GLU A 74 0.56 4.61 -8.99
CA GLU A 74 0.39 5.93 -9.59
C GLU A 74 1.69 6.75 -9.66
N GLN A 75 2.75 6.30 -8.98
CA GLN A 75 4.04 7.00 -8.98
C GLN A 75 5.11 6.17 -9.65
N SER A 76 5.85 6.81 -10.56
CA SER A 76 7.11 6.25 -11.05
C SER A 76 8.13 6.22 -9.93
N MET A 77 9.03 5.26 -9.98
CA MET A 77 10.08 5.09 -8.98
C MET A 77 11.44 5.03 -9.69
N ASP A 78 12.36 5.87 -9.24
CA ASP A 78 13.78 5.68 -9.55
C ASP A 78 14.35 4.67 -8.56
N LEU A 79 14.49 3.42 -9.03
CA LEU A 79 14.94 2.31 -8.20
C LEU A 79 16.35 2.53 -7.64
N ASP A 80 17.26 3.12 -8.41
CA ASP A 80 18.64 3.32 -7.97
C ASP A 80 18.73 4.43 -6.93
N ALA A 81 17.99 5.53 -7.11
CA ALA A 81 17.88 6.59 -6.11
C ALA A 81 17.28 6.07 -4.79
N GLU A 82 16.22 5.27 -4.87
CA GLU A 82 15.60 4.67 -3.66
C GLU A 82 16.53 3.66 -2.98
N VAL A 83 17.30 2.88 -3.72
CA VAL A 83 18.33 2.00 -3.15
C VAL A 83 19.37 2.80 -2.37
N GLU A 84 19.90 3.88 -2.93
CA GLU A 84 20.89 4.70 -2.23
C GLU A 84 20.32 5.37 -0.98
N ARG A 85 19.05 5.82 -1.02
CA ARG A 85 18.36 6.38 0.13
C ARG A 85 18.14 5.33 1.22
N LEU A 86 17.54 4.19 0.87
CA LEU A 86 17.22 3.12 1.83
C LEU A 86 18.46 2.43 2.39
N LYS A 87 19.58 2.46 1.65
CA LYS A 87 20.85 1.96 2.16
C LYS A 87 21.36 2.81 3.33
N LYS A 88 21.24 4.14 3.24
CA LYS A 88 21.58 5.02 4.37
C LYS A 88 20.67 4.73 5.57
N VAL A 89 19.37 4.58 5.34
CA VAL A 89 18.41 4.20 6.40
C VAL A 89 18.81 2.87 7.06
N MET A 90 19.15 1.85 6.26
CA MET A 90 19.61 0.56 6.77
C MET A 90 20.89 0.68 7.59
N ASP A 91 21.85 1.53 7.18
CA ASP A 91 23.11 1.73 7.87
C ASP A 91 22.92 2.53 9.19
N GLU A 92 21.92 3.38 9.28
CA GLU A 92 21.63 4.22 10.45
C GLU A 92 20.83 3.48 11.53
N LYS A 93 19.83 2.68 11.16
CA LYS A 93 18.88 2.10 12.12
C LYS A 93 18.71 0.58 12.02
N ASP A 94 19.52 -0.09 11.21
CA ASP A 94 19.57 -1.55 11.14
C ASP A 94 18.27 -2.21 10.67
N GLY A 95 17.41 -1.45 10.00
CA GLY A 95 16.12 -1.91 9.51
C GLY A 95 15.53 -1.01 8.43
N VAL A 96 14.75 -1.60 7.52
CA VAL A 96 13.98 -0.91 6.48
C VAL A 96 12.60 -1.54 6.37
N ASN A 97 11.55 -0.74 6.50
CA ASN A 97 10.16 -1.15 6.40
C ASN A 97 9.51 -0.49 5.17
N ILE A 98 9.10 -1.29 4.20
CA ILE A 98 8.50 -0.85 2.94
C ILE A 98 7.02 -1.24 2.90
N PHE A 99 6.16 -0.28 2.59
CA PHE A 99 4.76 -0.53 2.22
C PHE A 99 4.66 -0.50 0.70
N LEU A 100 4.25 -1.62 0.13
CA LEU A 100 4.23 -1.86 -1.30
C LEU A 100 2.81 -2.15 -1.77
N SER A 101 2.30 -1.38 -2.71
CA SER A 101 1.09 -1.76 -3.43
C SER A 101 1.40 -2.89 -4.42
N GLU A 102 0.53 -3.89 -4.52
CA GLU A 102 0.74 -5.04 -5.42
C GLU A 102 0.90 -4.64 -6.90
N GLY A 103 0.43 -3.44 -7.30
CA GLY A 103 0.58 -2.90 -8.65
C GLY A 103 1.80 -1.99 -8.84
N ALA A 104 2.53 -1.66 -7.77
CA ALA A 104 3.69 -0.80 -7.88
C ALA A 104 4.84 -1.47 -8.66
N GLY A 105 5.52 -0.69 -9.50
CA GLY A 105 6.65 -1.17 -10.28
C GLY A 105 6.32 -2.18 -11.38
N GLN A 106 5.03 -2.41 -11.69
CA GLN A 106 4.61 -3.39 -12.70
C GLN A 106 5.34 -3.22 -14.03
N ASP A 107 5.48 -1.99 -14.51
CA ASP A 107 6.15 -1.71 -15.79
C ASP A 107 7.64 -2.10 -15.77
N ALA A 108 8.32 -1.86 -14.64
CA ALA A 108 9.72 -2.25 -14.48
C ALA A 108 9.88 -3.78 -14.45
N ILE A 109 8.98 -4.47 -13.76
CA ILE A 109 8.98 -5.94 -13.70
C ILE A 109 8.74 -6.53 -15.10
N VAL A 110 7.72 -6.02 -15.81
CA VAL A 110 7.41 -6.47 -17.17
C VAL A 110 8.59 -6.26 -18.11
N LYS A 111 9.22 -5.09 -18.08
CA LYS A 111 10.41 -4.81 -18.90
C LYS A 111 11.57 -5.75 -18.58
N GLU A 112 11.83 -6.06 -17.31
CA GLU A 112 12.88 -7.01 -16.91
C GLU A 112 12.57 -8.43 -17.41
N MET A 113 11.32 -8.88 -17.30
CA MET A 113 10.89 -10.19 -17.81
C MET A 113 11.06 -10.28 -19.33
N GLU A 114 10.59 -9.30 -20.07
CA GLU A 114 10.70 -9.24 -21.54
C GLU A 114 12.19 -9.20 -21.97
N ALA A 115 13.02 -8.41 -21.32
CA ALA A 115 14.45 -8.31 -21.60
C ALA A 115 15.19 -9.63 -21.32
N SER A 116 14.71 -10.43 -20.35
CA SER A 116 15.27 -11.76 -20.04
C SER A 116 14.66 -12.89 -20.88
N GLY A 117 13.76 -12.59 -21.81
CA GLY A 117 13.08 -13.57 -22.66
C GLY A 117 12.03 -14.41 -21.91
N GLN A 118 11.57 -13.96 -20.75
CA GLN A 118 10.49 -14.61 -20.01
C GLN A 118 9.14 -14.17 -20.54
N GLU A 119 8.18 -15.09 -20.58
CA GLU A 119 6.80 -14.79 -20.91
C GLU A 119 6.13 -14.03 -19.75
N VAL A 120 5.45 -12.91 -20.07
CA VAL A 120 4.69 -12.14 -19.09
C VAL A 120 3.29 -12.77 -18.96
N PRO A 121 2.96 -13.36 -17.81
CA PRO A 121 1.66 -14.01 -17.61
C PRO A 121 0.54 -12.97 -17.62
N ARG A 122 -0.52 -13.24 -18.43
CA ARG A 122 -1.68 -12.37 -18.56
C ARG A 122 -2.97 -13.16 -18.36
N ASP A 123 -4.00 -12.47 -17.87
CA ASP A 123 -5.34 -13.02 -17.77
C ASP A 123 -6.07 -13.02 -19.13
N ALA A 124 -7.29 -13.55 -19.17
CA ALA A 124 -8.09 -13.62 -20.40
C ALA A 124 -8.45 -12.22 -20.97
N PHE A 125 -8.27 -11.16 -20.21
CA PHE A 125 -8.52 -9.78 -20.61
C PHE A 125 -7.23 -9.02 -20.96
N GLY A 126 -6.07 -9.68 -20.90
CA GLY A 126 -4.77 -9.11 -21.24
C GLY A 126 -4.07 -8.39 -20.07
N HIS A 127 -4.64 -8.38 -18.87
CA HIS A 127 -3.97 -7.79 -17.69
C HIS A 127 -2.87 -8.71 -17.17
N VAL A 128 -1.79 -8.11 -16.72
CA VAL A 128 -0.68 -8.84 -16.10
C VAL A 128 -1.17 -9.53 -14.82
N ARG A 129 -0.83 -10.80 -14.66
CA ARG A 129 -1.17 -11.60 -13.47
C ARG A 129 -0.17 -11.31 -12.35
N LEU A 130 -0.55 -10.39 -11.44
CA LEU A 130 0.31 -9.94 -10.33
C LEU A 130 0.65 -11.06 -9.34
N ASP A 131 -0.21 -12.05 -9.19
CA ASP A 131 0.02 -13.25 -8.38
C ASP A 131 1.18 -14.10 -8.91
N GLU A 132 1.38 -14.11 -10.23
CA GLU A 132 2.46 -14.85 -10.87
C GLU A 132 3.77 -14.06 -10.96
N ILE A 133 3.72 -12.75 -11.23
CA ILE A 133 4.93 -11.92 -11.28
C ILE A 133 5.46 -11.53 -9.89
N ASN A 134 4.64 -11.68 -8.85
CA ASN A 134 4.98 -11.54 -7.43
C ASN A 134 5.80 -10.28 -7.09
N PRO A 135 5.18 -9.07 -7.15
CA PRO A 135 5.92 -7.82 -7.01
C PRO A 135 6.73 -7.73 -5.72
N GLY A 136 6.17 -8.17 -4.58
CA GLY A 136 6.89 -8.15 -3.30
C GLY A 136 8.20 -8.93 -3.34
N GLN A 137 8.24 -10.07 -4.02
CA GLN A 137 9.47 -10.86 -4.17
C GLN A 137 10.44 -10.19 -5.15
N TRP A 138 9.94 -9.56 -6.19
CA TRP A 138 10.79 -8.79 -7.10
C TRP A 138 11.48 -7.64 -6.37
N PHE A 139 10.73 -6.84 -5.61
CA PHE A 139 11.29 -5.77 -4.78
C PHE A 139 12.29 -6.30 -3.75
N ALA A 140 11.98 -7.42 -3.10
CA ALA A 140 12.90 -8.08 -2.17
C ALA A 140 14.22 -8.44 -2.84
N LYS A 141 14.19 -8.99 -4.05
CA LYS A 141 15.39 -9.31 -4.84
C LYS A 141 16.20 -8.07 -5.22
N GLN A 142 15.50 -6.97 -5.59
CA GLN A 142 16.17 -5.71 -5.94
C GLN A 142 16.85 -5.06 -4.73
N PHE A 143 16.19 -5.04 -3.58
CA PHE A 143 16.70 -4.33 -2.41
C PHE A 143 17.61 -5.16 -1.50
N SER A 144 17.35 -6.45 -1.25
CA SER A 144 18.04 -7.23 -0.23
C SER A 144 19.56 -7.20 -0.36
N LYS A 145 20.07 -7.48 -1.57
CA LYS A 145 21.52 -7.50 -1.83
C LYS A 145 22.14 -6.10 -1.77
N LYS A 146 21.46 -5.11 -2.37
CA LYS A 146 21.96 -3.72 -2.47
C LYS A 146 21.97 -3.04 -1.09
N LEU A 147 21.00 -3.33 -0.24
CA LEU A 147 20.92 -2.85 1.15
C LEU A 147 21.77 -3.69 2.12
N LYS A 148 22.36 -4.79 1.67
CA LYS A 148 23.07 -5.78 2.51
C LYS A 148 22.18 -6.25 3.67
N ALA A 149 20.92 -6.56 3.37
CA ALA A 149 19.98 -7.10 4.36
C ALA A 149 20.40 -8.53 4.75
N GLU A 150 20.47 -8.79 6.05
CA GLU A 150 20.75 -10.14 6.58
C GLU A 150 19.48 -11.00 6.59
N LYS A 151 18.34 -10.36 6.86
CA LYS A 151 17.04 -11.02 6.81
C LYS A 151 16.07 -10.18 5.98
N THR A 152 15.34 -10.84 5.09
CA THR A 152 14.31 -10.21 4.27
C THR A 152 12.99 -10.94 4.46
N LEU A 153 11.94 -10.19 4.78
CA LEU A 153 10.58 -10.68 4.94
C LEU A 153 9.68 -10.00 3.91
N VAL A 154 8.89 -10.79 3.19
CA VAL A 154 7.79 -10.30 2.36
C VAL A 154 6.50 -10.84 2.95
N GLN A 155 5.64 -9.95 3.40
CA GLN A 155 4.38 -10.28 4.06
C GLN A 155 3.22 -9.62 3.33
N LYS A 156 2.14 -10.38 3.10
CA LYS A 156 0.95 -9.95 2.35
C LYS A 156 -0.26 -9.92 3.27
N SER A 157 -0.88 -8.76 3.44
CA SER A 157 -2.09 -8.61 4.27
C SER A 157 -3.40 -8.79 3.51
N GLY A 158 -3.37 -9.07 2.21
CA GLY A 158 -4.54 -9.05 1.34
C GLY A 158 -5.74 -9.82 1.88
N TYR A 159 -5.58 -11.11 2.19
CA TYR A 159 -6.67 -11.92 2.73
C TYR A 159 -7.06 -11.52 4.15
N PHE A 160 -6.10 -11.16 4.99
CA PHE A 160 -6.35 -10.70 6.35
C PHE A 160 -7.23 -9.44 6.37
N ALA A 161 -6.89 -8.44 5.56
CA ALA A 161 -7.66 -7.21 5.45
C ALA A 161 -9.04 -7.42 4.80
N ARG A 162 -9.12 -8.30 3.78
CA ARG A 162 -10.35 -8.57 3.03
C ARG A 162 -11.40 -9.34 3.84
N SER A 163 -10.97 -10.26 4.69
CA SER A 163 -11.86 -11.10 5.51
C SER A 163 -12.22 -10.49 6.85
N ALA A 164 -11.70 -9.31 7.16
CA ALA A 164 -11.96 -8.63 8.42
C ALA A 164 -13.42 -8.18 8.53
N LYS A 165 -13.94 -8.21 9.78
CA LYS A 165 -15.23 -7.63 10.09
C LYS A 165 -15.20 -6.12 9.85
N ALA A 166 -16.22 -5.60 9.15
CA ALA A 166 -16.36 -4.18 8.90
C ALA A 166 -16.40 -3.39 10.23
N ASN A 167 -15.66 -2.29 10.31
CA ASN A 167 -15.70 -1.36 11.43
C ASN A 167 -16.95 -0.48 11.37
N ASP A 168 -17.24 0.28 12.44
CA ASP A 168 -18.46 1.06 12.55
C ASP A 168 -18.62 2.10 11.43
N ARG A 169 -17.51 2.69 10.98
CA ARG A 169 -17.51 3.64 9.86
C ARG A 169 -17.94 2.99 8.54
N ASP A 170 -17.40 1.81 8.24
CA ASP A 170 -17.77 1.08 7.03
C ASP A 170 -19.20 0.53 7.15
N LEU A 171 -19.62 0.06 8.33
CA LEU A 171 -21.01 -0.36 8.57
C LEU A 171 -22.01 0.79 8.32
N GLU A 172 -21.72 2.00 8.77
CA GLU A 172 -22.56 3.17 8.51
C GLU A 172 -22.60 3.51 7.02
N LEU A 173 -21.46 3.49 6.34
CA LEU A 173 -21.41 3.73 4.89
C LEU A 173 -22.20 2.66 4.12
N ILE A 174 -22.04 1.39 4.47
CA ILE A 174 -22.78 0.25 3.87
C ILE A 174 -24.28 0.48 4.04
N LYS A 175 -24.72 0.80 5.25
CA LYS A 175 -26.13 1.06 5.56
C LYS A 175 -26.69 2.20 4.72
N ARG A 176 -26.01 3.35 4.72
CA ARG A 176 -26.44 4.53 3.95
C ARG A 176 -26.51 4.22 2.45
N SER A 177 -25.50 3.55 1.90
CA SER A 177 -25.46 3.19 0.48
C SER A 177 -26.55 2.20 0.11
N ALA A 178 -26.85 1.22 0.98
CA ALA A 178 -27.90 0.25 0.74
C ALA A 178 -29.30 0.89 0.73
N PHE A 179 -29.63 1.74 1.71
CA PHE A 179 -30.91 2.45 1.71
C PHE A 179 -31.04 3.40 0.53
N PHE A 180 -30.02 4.21 0.26
CA PHE A 180 -30.01 5.10 -0.89
C PHE A 180 -30.23 4.34 -2.21
N GLY A 181 -29.49 3.23 -2.42
CA GLY A 181 -29.63 2.40 -3.62
C GLY A 181 -31.03 1.79 -3.76
N ALA A 182 -31.65 1.35 -2.64
CA ALA A 182 -33.02 0.85 -2.64
C ALA A 182 -34.05 1.93 -3.03
N ASP A 183 -33.92 3.14 -2.49
CA ASP A 183 -34.80 4.26 -2.81
C ASP A 183 -34.69 4.65 -4.30
N GLN A 184 -33.47 4.73 -4.83
CA GLN A 184 -33.26 5.00 -6.26
C GLN A 184 -33.85 3.90 -7.17
N ALA A 185 -33.75 2.64 -6.74
CA ALA A 185 -34.33 1.51 -7.49
C ALA A 185 -35.87 1.56 -7.49
N LEU A 186 -36.51 1.91 -6.38
CA LEU A 186 -37.96 2.11 -6.28
C LEU A 186 -38.43 3.24 -7.21
N GLU A 187 -37.64 4.27 -7.37
CA GLU A 187 -37.87 5.37 -8.31
C GLU A 187 -37.53 5.01 -9.76
N ARG A 188 -37.11 3.75 -10.03
CA ARG A 188 -36.69 3.24 -11.36
C ARG A 188 -35.53 4.03 -11.96
N LYS A 189 -34.66 4.59 -11.14
CA LYS A 189 -33.43 5.25 -11.59
C LYS A 189 -32.29 4.24 -11.70
N SER A 190 -31.41 4.44 -12.67
CA SER A 190 -30.25 3.58 -12.90
C SER A 190 -28.96 4.36 -12.75
N GLY A 191 -27.95 3.78 -12.08
CA GLY A 191 -26.65 4.38 -11.83
C GLY A 191 -25.87 3.58 -10.79
N LEU A 192 -24.71 4.06 -10.43
CA LEU A 192 -23.90 3.56 -9.33
C LEU A 192 -24.19 4.38 -8.06
N ALA A 193 -24.74 3.74 -7.03
CA ALA A 193 -24.85 4.37 -5.70
C ALA A 193 -23.45 4.43 -5.08
N GLY A 194 -22.90 5.63 -4.92
CA GLY A 194 -21.54 5.81 -4.42
C GLY A 194 -21.24 7.25 -3.99
N LEU A 195 -20.07 7.44 -3.40
CA LEU A 195 -19.60 8.78 -3.04
C LEU A 195 -19.09 9.49 -4.30
N ASP A 196 -19.74 10.58 -4.67
CA ASP A 196 -19.47 11.34 -5.90
C ASP A 196 -18.44 12.45 -5.64
N ASP A 197 -17.26 12.36 -6.26
CA ASP A 197 -16.22 13.38 -6.12
C ASP A 197 -16.63 14.73 -6.69
N ASP A 198 -17.43 14.77 -7.77
CA ASP A 198 -17.95 16.03 -8.33
C ASP A 198 -18.93 16.73 -7.38
N LYS A 199 -19.41 16.01 -6.37
CA LYS A 199 -20.28 16.48 -5.29
C LYS A 199 -19.61 16.43 -3.91
N ASN A 200 -18.32 16.70 -3.84
CA ASN A 200 -17.55 16.71 -2.59
C ASN A 200 -17.61 15.41 -1.76
N GLY A 201 -17.79 14.28 -2.42
CA GLY A 201 -17.88 12.99 -1.74
C GLY A 201 -19.25 12.71 -1.10
N GLU A 202 -20.31 13.42 -1.49
CA GLU A 202 -21.67 13.08 -1.08
C GLU A 202 -22.15 11.80 -1.75
N LEU A 203 -23.01 11.06 -1.05
CA LEU A 203 -23.63 9.86 -1.59
C LEU A 203 -24.64 10.24 -2.68
N ASP A 204 -24.43 9.76 -3.89
CA ASP A 204 -25.24 10.07 -5.05
C ASP A 204 -25.39 8.88 -5.99
N LEU A 205 -26.30 9.02 -6.98
CA LEU A 205 -26.49 8.08 -8.08
C LEU A 205 -25.64 8.55 -9.27
N ILE A 206 -24.45 7.97 -9.40
CA ILE A 206 -23.47 8.32 -10.43
C ILE A 206 -23.87 7.67 -11.76
N ASP A 207 -23.98 8.46 -12.83
CA ASP A 207 -24.28 7.94 -14.18
C ASP A 207 -23.17 6.98 -14.63
N PHE A 208 -23.53 5.80 -15.13
CA PHE A 208 -22.58 4.80 -15.63
C PHE A 208 -21.64 5.34 -16.70
N LYS A 209 -22.06 6.33 -17.50
CA LYS A 209 -21.20 6.99 -18.50
C LYS A 209 -20.01 7.72 -17.91
N ARG A 210 -20.09 8.10 -16.63
CA ARG A 210 -18.98 8.75 -15.90
C ARG A 210 -17.95 7.75 -15.38
N ILE A 211 -18.30 6.45 -15.34
CA ILE A 211 -17.43 5.41 -14.80
C ILE A 211 -16.49 4.94 -15.93
N LYS A 212 -15.23 5.38 -15.85
CA LYS A 212 -14.18 5.08 -16.82
C LYS A 212 -13.03 4.34 -16.12
N GLY A 213 -13.20 3.02 -15.92
CA GLY A 213 -12.17 2.21 -15.26
C GLY A 213 -12.09 2.41 -13.75
N GLY A 214 -10.93 2.13 -13.16
CA GLY A 214 -10.67 2.33 -11.73
C GLY A 214 -10.38 3.78 -11.40
N LYS A 215 -10.68 4.20 -10.17
CA LYS A 215 -10.29 5.51 -9.65
C LYS A 215 -8.85 5.46 -9.15
N PRO A 216 -7.91 6.21 -9.74
CA PRO A 216 -6.54 6.27 -9.24
C PRO A 216 -6.48 6.99 -7.89
N PHE A 217 -5.44 6.71 -7.12
CA PHE A 217 -5.15 7.45 -5.91
C PHE A 217 -4.56 8.83 -6.25
N ASN A 218 -5.12 9.87 -5.63
CA ASN A 218 -4.55 11.21 -5.77
C ASN A 218 -3.30 11.33 -4.87
N THR A 219 -2.13 11.22 -5.47
CA THR A 219 -0.84 11.30 -4.78
C THR A 219 -0.46 12.71 -4.35
N GLU A 220 -1.19 13.75 -4.79
CA GLU A 220 -0.94 15.15 -4.41
C GLU A 220 -1.66 15.56 -3.10
N LEU A 221 -2.36 14.63 -2.44
CA LEU A 221 -3.01 14.93 -1.17
C LEU A 221 -1.98 15.34 -0.10
N ASP A 222 -2.23 16.45 0.58
CA ASP A 222 -1.32 17.06 1.57
C ASP A 222 -0.83 16.05 2.61
N TRP A 223 -1.74 15.23 3.15
CA TRP A 223 -1.37 14.23 4.15
C TRP A 223 -0.40 13.17 3.64
N TYR A 224 -0.51 12.80 2.36
CA TYR A 224 0.38 11.82 1.75
C TYR A 224 1.75 12.43 1.46
N GLN A 225 1.78 13.63 0.89
CA GLN A 225 3.02 14.35 0.63
C GLN A 225 3.78 14.68 1.92
N SER A 226 3.07 15.08 2.98
CA SER A 226 3.67 15.30 4.31
C SER A 226 4.29 14.01 4.84
N MET A 227 3.58 12.89 4.72
CA MET A 227 4.09 11.57 5.16
C MET A 227 5.34 11.15 4.39
N LEU A 228 5.38 11.33 3.05
CA LEU A 228 6.57 11.04 2.24
C LEU A 228 7.76 11.91 2.67
N THR A 229 7.52 13.19 2.90
CA THR A 229 8.55 14.13 3.38
C THR A 229 9.11 13.70 4.74
N GLU A 230 8.25 13.32 5.68
CA GLU A 230 8.64 12.88 7.02
C GLU A 230 9.50 11.61 7.01
N ILE A 231 9.27 10.68 6.07
CA ILE A 231 10.08 9.47 5.90
C ILE A 231 11.27 9.67 4.96
N GLY A 232 11.51 10.91 4.51
CA GLY A 232 12.62 11.24 3.62
C GLY A 232 12.49 10.69 2.20
N GLN A 233 11.28 10.27 1.78
CA GLN A 233 11.00 9.83 0.42
C GLN A 233 10.58 11.02 -0.43
N THR A 234 11.41 11.41 -1.38
CA THR A 234 11.08 12.48 -2.33
C THR A 234 10.30 11.94 -3.52
N LYS A 235 9.59 12.82 -4.21
CA LYS A 235 8.97 12.47 -5.50
C LYS A 235 10.07 12.01 -6.47
N GLY A 236 9.92 10.82 -7.04
CA GLY A 236 10.73 10.34 -8.15
C GLY A 236 10.41 11.11 -9.44
#